data_8d920c8c8f4c049f6e2495eca84d0fc5
#
_entry.id   8d920c8c8f4c049f6e2495eca84d0fc5
#
_cell.length_a   1.000
_cell.length_b   1.000
_cell.length_c   1.000
_cell.angle_alpha   90.00
_cell.angle_beta   90.00
_cell.angle_gamma   90.00
#
_symmetry.space_group_name_H-M   'P 1'
#
loop_
_entity.id
_entity.type
_entity.pdbx_description
1 polymer ?
#
loop_
_entity_poly.entity_id
_entity_poly.type
_entity_poly.pdbx_seq_one_letter_code
_entity_poly.pdbx_strand_id
1 'polypeptide(L)'
;LALMNAMLHDIGGAIYLGDTLSNYGKQMKGYDVVLTNPPFGTKKGGERATRDDLTFPTSNKQLNFLQHIYRSLNQSGHARAAVVLPDNVLFADGDGEKIRRDLMEKCNLHTILRLPTGIFYAQGVKTNVLFFTRGTADKGNTKEVWIYDLRSEMPSFGKTNPLKESHFDEFVECY
;
A
#
# COMPACT_ATOMS: atom_id res chain seq x y z
N LEU A 1 -19.11 10.86 1.50
CA LEU A 1 -18.16 11.03 2.61
C LEU A 1 -16.83 11.64 2.12
N ALA A 2 -16.15 11.08 1.10
CA ALA A 2 -14.85 11.58 0.63
C ALA A 2 -14.92 13.05 0.19
N LEU A 3 -15.90 13.43 -0.61
CA LEU A 3 -16.08 14.82 -1.05
C LEU A 3 -16.28 15.78 0.14
N MET A 4 -17.15 15.40 1.09
CA MET A 4 -17.37 16.20 2.29
C MET A 4 -16.07 16.36 3.12
N ASN A 5 -15.31 15.27 3.28
CA ASN A 5 -14.04 15.31 4.00
C ASN A 5 -13.03 16.22 3.30
N ALA A 6 -12.90 16.12 1.98
CA ALA A 6 -12.04 17.01 1.21
C ALA A 6 -12.42 18.49 1.39
N MET A 7 -13.72 18.81 1.34
CA MET A 7 -14.21 20.17 1.56
C MET A 7 -13.91 20.70 2.97
N LEU A 8 -14.05 19.85 3.99
CA LEU A 8 -13.75 20.22 5.38
C LEU A 8 -12.28 20.49 5.65
N HIS A 9 -11.41 19.92 4.86
CA HIS A 9 -9.95 20.06 4.97
C HIS A 9 -9.35 20.93 3.88
N ASP A 10 -10.16 21.66 3.13
CA ASP A 10 -9.75 22.54 2.01
C ASP A 10 -8.85 21.82 0.99
N ILE A 11 -9.12 20.55 0.75
CA ILE A 11 -8.40 19.74 -0.24
C ILE A 11 -9.05 19.93 -1.60
N GLY A 12 -8.38 20.70 -2.47
CA GLY A 12 -8.73 20.81 -3.88
C GLY A 12 -8.39 19.53 -4.64
N GLY A 13 -9.24 19.16 -5.60
CA GLY A 13 -8.97 18.00 -6.45
C GLY A 13 -10.23 17.29 -6.94
N ALA A 14 -10.07 16.37 -7.88
CA ALA A 14 -11.15 15.58 -8.42
C ALA A 14 -11.36 14.30 -7.59
N ILE A 15 -12.62 14.04 -7.21
CA ILE A 15 -13.00 12.78 -6.54
C ILE A 15 -13.86 11.98 -7.51
N TYR A 16 -13.38 10.81 -7.86
CA TYR A 16 -14.03 9.91 -8.80
C TYR A 16 -14.68 8.73 -8.06
N LEU A 17 -15.93 8.43 -8.41
CA LEU A 17 -16.61 7.23 -7.94
C LEU A 17 -16.43 6.10 -8.95
N GLY A 18 -15.80 5.00 -8.54
CA GLY A 18 -15.61 3.84 -9.39
C GLY A 18 -14.87 2.70 -8.68
N ASP A 19 -14.82 1.54 -9.31
CA ASP A 19 -13.99 0.43 -8.86
C ASP A 19 -12.59 0.51 -9.48
N THR A 20 -11.60 0.79 -8.66
CA THR A 20 -10.19 0.90 -9.07
C THR A 20 -9.66 -0.40 -9.71
N LEU A 21 -10.17 -1.57 -9.32
CA LEU A 21 -9.76 -2.86 -9.89
C LEU A 21 -10.55 -3.25 -11.15
N SER A 22 -11.45 -2.40 -11.61
CA SER A 22 -12.10 -2.51 -12.92
C SER A 22 -11.28 -1.80 -14.02
N ASN A 23 -11.75 -1.89 -15.27
CA ASN A 23 -11.14 -1.17 -16.38
C ASN A 23 -11.06 0.35 -16.19
N TYR A 24 -11.93 0.92 -15.36
CA TYR A 24 -11.86 2.33 -14.97
C TYR A 24 -10.53 2.72 -14.33
N GLY A 25 -9.97 1.87 -13.48
CA GLY A 25 -8.69 2.13 -12.83
C GLY A 25 -7.46 2.13 -13.76
N LYS A 26 -7.58 1.64 -15.00
CA LYS A 26 -6.46 1.69 -15.98
C LYS A 26 -6.01 3.11 -16.32
N GLN A 27 -6.93 4.07 -16.24
CA GLN A 27 -6.67 5.47 -16.57
C GLN A 27 -5.92 6.21 -15.44
N MET A 28 -5.89 5.65 -14.24
CA MET A 28 -5.21 6.23 -13.07
C MET A 28 -3.70 6.00 -13.18
N LYS A 29 -3.00 6.95 -13.82
CA LYS A 29 -1.55 6.89 -14.09
C LYS A 29 -0.92 8.28 -13.98
N GLY A 30 0.42 8.30 -13.81
CA GLY A 30 1.21 9.53 -13.84
C GLY A 30 1.18 10.29 -12.52
N TYR A 31 0.94 9.63 -11.41
CA TYR A 31 0.97 10.24 -10.07
C TYR A 31 2.40 10.31 -9.53
N ASP A 32 2.72 11.44 -8.90
CA ASP A 32 4.00 11.63 -8.21
C ASP A 32 3.97 11.13 -6.77
N VAL A 33 2.79 11.14 -6.14
CA VAL A 33 2.59 10.64 -4.77
C VAL A 33 1.32 9.80 -4.69
N VAL A 34 1.42 8.61 -4.09
CA VAL A 34 0.27 7.76 -3.76
C VAL A 34 0.31 7.41 -2.27
N LEU A 35 -0.73 7.83 -1.54
CA LEU A 35 -0.96 7.45 -0.15
C LEU A 35 -2.27 6.67 -0.08
N THR A 36 -2.24 5.43 0.40
CA THR A 36 -3.44 4.60 0.37
C THR A 36 -3.46 3.50 1.42
N ASN A 37 -4.66 3.21 1.89
CA ASN A 37 -4.99 2.02 2.68
C ASN A 37 -6.03 1.21 1.89
N PRO A 38 -5.60 0.29 1.01
CA PRO A 38 -6.52 -0.49 0.19
C PRO A 38 -7.44 -1.39 1.03
N PRO A 39 -8.64 -1.72 0.54
CA PRO A 39 -9.54 -2.63 1.26
C PRO A 39 -8.94 -4.03 1.37
N PHE A 40 -9.04 -4.64 2.56
CA PHE A 40 -8.56 -5.98 2.83
C PHE A 40 -9.59 -7.04 2.39
N GLY A 41 -9.11 -8.21 2.01
CA GLY A 41 -9.95 -9.36 1.66
C GLY A 41 -9.72 -9.91 0.26
N THR A 42 -10.38 -11.03 -0.01
CA THR A 42 -10.42 -11.68 -1.34
C THR A 42 -11.72 -11.33 -2.06
N LYS A 43 -11.76 -11.47 -3.38
CA LYS A 43 -13.03 -11.45 -4.11
C LYS A 43 -13.91 -12.63 -3.67
N LYS A 44 -15.22 -12.41 -3.54
CA LYS A 44 -16.18 -13.50 -3.36
C LYS A 44 -16.05 -14.46 -4.55
N GLY A 45 -16.02 -15.77 -4.29
CA GLY A 45 -15.91 -16.80 -5.33
C GLY A 45 -14.50 -17.02 -5.88
N GLY A 46 -13.46 -16.37 -5.38
CA GLY A 46 -12.09 -16.58 -5.85
C GLY A 46 -11.80 -16.08 -7.27
N GLU A 47 -12.69 -15.25 -7.84
CA GLU A 47 -12.49 -14.68 -9.17
C GLU A 47 -11.23 -13.79 -9.25
N ARG A 48 -10.46 -13.98 -10.30
CA ARG A 48 -9.30 -13.11 -10.60
C ARG A 48 -9.76 -11.71 -11.04
N ALA A 49 -8.87 -10.73 -10.92
CA ALA A 49 -9.12 -9.40 -11.44
C ALA A 49 -9.36 -9.45 -12.96
N THR A 50 -10.35 -8.71 -13.42
CA THR A 50 -10.71 -8.63 -14.86
C THR A 50 -9.83 -7.63 -15.63
N ARG A 51 -8.96 -6.88 -14.95
CA ARG A 51 -8.03 -5.94 -15.58
C ARG A 51 -6.93 -6.67 -16.33
N ASP A 52 -6.79 -6.37 -17.60
CA ASP A 52 -5.81 -6.96 -18.54
C ASP A 52 -4.43 -6.26 -18.47
N ASP A 53 -4.34 -5.10 -17.80
CA ASP A 53 -3.10 -4.35 -17.60
C ASP A 53 -2.32 -4.78 -16.35
N LEU A 54 -2.88 -5.65 -15.50
CA LEU A 54 -2.16 -6.25 -14.38
C LEU A 54 -1.31 -7.42 -14.87
N THR A 55 -0.01 -7.40 -14.59
CA THR A 55 0.93 -8.44 -15.05
C THR A 55 0.62 -9.81 -14.42
N PHE A 56 0.18 -9.82 -13.17
CA PHE A 56 -0.14 -11.04 -12.40
C PHE A 56 -1.54 -10.94 -11.77
N PRO A 57 -2.63 -11.02 -12.56
CA PRO A 57 -3.98 -10.93 -12.02
C PRO A 57 -4.25 -12.07 -11.05
N THR A 58 -4.73 -11.75 -9.85
CA THR A 58 -5.00 -12.72 -8.78
C THR A 58 -6.37 -12.46 -8.16
N SER A 59 -6.90 -13.42 -7.39
CA SER A 59 -8.11 -13.22 -6.57
C SER A 59 -7.85 -12.39 -5.32
N ASN A 60 -6.61 -12.22 -4.89
CA ASN A 60 -6.25 -11.40 -3.74
C ASN A 60 -6.30 -9.91 -4.10
N LYS A 61 -7.24 -9.19 -3.49
CA LYS A 61 -7.44 -7.76 -3.76
C LYS A 61 -6.24 -6.91 -3.39
N GLN A 62 -5.58 -7.18 -2.26
CA GLN A 62 -4.43 -6.40 -1.81
C GLN A 62 -3.26 -6.50 -2.80
N LEU A 63 -3.00 -7.70 -3.33
CA LEU A 63 -1.97 -7.91 -4.36
C LEU A 63 -2.32 -7.20 -5.67
N ASN A 64 -3.60 -7.17 -6.07
CA ASN A 64 -4.05 -6.42 -7.23
C ASN A 64 -3.93 -4.89 -7.01
N PHE A 65 -4.28 -4.41 -5.81
CA PHE A 65 -4.08 -2.99 -5.46
C PHE A 65 -2.61 -2.62 -5.44
N LEU A 66 -1.73 -3.47 -4.91
CA LEU A 66 -0.29 -3.21 -4.92
C LEU A 66 0.23 -3.03 -6.35
N GLN A 67 -0.16 -3.93 -7.28
CA GLN A 67 0.18 -3.79 -8.70
C GLN A 67 -0.36 -2.48 -9.29
N HIS A 68 -1.63 -2.16 -9.01
CA HIS A 68 -2.22 -0.91 -9.47
C HIS A 68 -1.43 0.30 -8.99
N ILE A 69 -1.02 0.33 -7.72
CA ILE A 69 -0.32 1.47 -7.13
C ILE A 69 1.04 1.70 -7.81
N TYR A 70 1.91 0.70 -7.87
CA TYR A 70 3.23 0.93 -8.45
C TYR A 70 3.18 1.18 -9.98
N ARG A 71 2.13 0.73 -10.66
CA ARG A 71 1.88 1.03 -12.09
C ARG A 71 1.28 2.41 -12.31
N SER A 72 0.62 2.97 -11.31
CA SER A 72 0.04 4.32 -11.39
C SER A 72 1.05 5.44 -11.16
N LEU A 73 2.19 5.14 -10.56
CA LEU A 73 3.26 6.09 -10.32
C LEU A 73 3.94 6.53 -11.62
N ASN A 74 4.30 7.82 -11.66
CA ASN A 74 5.11 8.39 -12.73
C ASN A 74 6.53 7.77 -12.72
N GLN A 75 7.01 7.34 -13.89
CA GLN A 75 8.35 6.73 -14.05
C GLN A 75 9.46 7.80 -14.11
N SER A 76 9.49 8.67 -13.12
CA SER A 76 10.39 9.82 -13.05
C SER A 76 11.63 9.59 -12.16
N GLY A 77 11.67 8.50 -11.40
CA GLY A 77 12.68 8.27 -10.36
C GLY A 77 12.39 8.97 -9.02
N HIS A 78 11.33 9.78 -8.95
CA HIS A 78 10.97 10.55 -7.75
C HIS A 78 9.56 10.26 -7.24
N ALA A 79 8.70 9.67 -8.07
CA ALA A 79 7.35 9.31 -7.70
C ALA A 79 7.37 8.21 -6.63
N ARG A 80 6.58 8.40 -5.56
CA ARG A 80 6.64 7.56 -4.37
C ARG A 80 5.28 7.17 -3.83
N ALA A 81 5.25 6.08 -3.09
CA ALA A 81 4.04 5.63 -2.44
C ALA A 81 4.28 5.19 -0.99
N ALA A 82 3.26 5.38 -0.16
CA ALA A 82 3.13 4.73 1.13
C ALA A 82 1.80 3.97 1.17
N VAL A 83 1.88 2.66 1.41
CA VAL A 83 0.75 1.74 1.25
C VAL A 83 0.59 0.88 2.48
N VAL A 84 -0.60 0.91 3.11
CA VAL A 84 -0.93 0.03 4.22
C VAL A 84 -1.37 -1.33 3.67
N LEU A 85 -0.69 -2.40 4.05
CA LEU A 85 -1.00 -3.76 3.63
C LEU A 85 -0.90 -4.75 4.79
N PRO A 86 -1.75 -5.80 4.82
CA PRO A 86 -1.65 -6.83 5.85
C PRO A 86 -0.45 -7.76 5.62
N ASP A 87 -0.01 -8.43 6.69
CA ASP A 87 1.17 -9.31 6.68
C ASP A 87 1.12 -10.38 5.56
N ASN A 88 -0.06 -10.90 5.22
CA ASN A 88 -0.19 -11.92 4.19
C ASN A 88 0.34 -11.48 2.81
N VAL A 89 0.35 -10.20 2.51
CA VAL A 89 0.95 -9.68 1.25
C VAL A 89 2.46 -9.89 1.24
N LEU A 90 3.13 -9.78 2.39
CA LEU A 90 4.57 -9.98 2.51
C LEU A 90 4.99 -11.45 2.40
N PHE A 91 4.10 -12.37 2.79
CA PHE A 91 4.42 -13.80 2.92
C PHE A 91 3.68 -14.70 1.92
N ALA A 92 2.76 -14.15 1.11
CA ALA A 92 2.03 -14.95 0.11
C ALA A 92 2.97 -15.57 -0.92
N ASP A 93 2.81 -16.87 -1.16
CA ASP A 93 3.52 -17.61 -2.19
C ASP A 93 2.93 -17.42 -3.59
N GLY A 94 3.54 -18.01 -4.59
CA GLY A 94 3.05 -18.05 -5.96
C GLY A 94 2.91 -16.66 -6.59
N ASP A 95 1.68 -16.21 -6.86
CA ASP A 95 1.46 -14.89 -7.46
C ASP A 95 1.89 -13.75 -6.51
N GLY A 96 1.82 -13.95 -5.20
CA GLY A 96 2.33 -13.00 -4.22
C GLY A 96 3.83 -12.77 -4.34
N GLU A 97 4.62 -13.84 -4.47
CA GLU A 97 6.06 -13.76 -4.69
C GLU A 97 6.40 -13.04 -5.99
N LYS A 98 5.71 -13.39 -7.08
CA LYS A 98 5.92 -12.74 -8.40
C LYS A 98 5.66 -11.24 -8.35
N ILE A 99 4.57 -10.84 -7.67
CA ILE A 99 4.18 -9.42 -7.54
C ILE A 99 5.18 -8.65 -6.68
N ARG A 100 5.66 -9.23 -5.57
CA ARG A 100 6.71 -8.60 -4.76
C ARG A 100 8.01 -8.45 -5.54
N ARG A 101 8.40 -9.46 -6.30
CA ARG A 101 9.57 -9.39 -7.18
C ARG A 101 9.41 -8.29 -8.23
N ASP A 102 8.26 -8.21 -8.91
CA ASP A 102 7.95 -7.17 -9.91
C ASP A 102 7.97 -5.76 -9.28
N LEU A 103 7.43 -5.61 -8.06
CA LEU A 103 7.54 -4.36 -7.30
C LEU A 103 9.00 -3.97 -7.07
N MET A 104 9.84 -4.90 -6.59
CA MET A 104 11.25 -4.63 -6.27
C MET A 104 12.11 -4.39 -7.51
N GLU A 105 11.72 -4.95 -8.65
CA GLU A 105 12.37 -4.65 -9.93
C GLU A 105 12.02 -3.24 -10.42
N LYS A 106 10.75 -2.82 -10.33
CA LYS A 106 10.25 -1.55 -10.85
C LYS A 106 10.41 -0.37 -9.89
N CYS A 107 10.45 -0.65 -8.60
CA CYS A 107 10.52 0.35 -7.55
C CYS A 107 11.67 0.04 -6.58
N ASN A 108 12.21 1.08 -5.97
CA ASN A 108 13.02 0.94 -4.77
C ASN A 108 12.08 0.83 -3.56
N LEU A 109 11.79 -0.41 -3.12
CA LEU A 109 11.15 -0.67 -1.83
C LEU A 109 12.20 -0.48 -0.74
N HIS A 110 12.26 0.71 -0.16
CA HIS A 110 13.34 1.07 0.78
C HIS A 110 12.96 0.89 2.24
N THR A 111 11.66 0.93 2.60
CA THR A 111 11.26 0.86 4.02
C THR A 111 9.96 0.08 4.19
N ILE A 112 9.93 -0.78 5.20
CA ILE A 112 8.73 -1.46 5.69
C ILE A 112 8.57 -1.12 7.18
N LEU A 113 7.50 -0.40 7.51
CA LEU A 113 7.11 -0.12 8.89
C LEU A 113 6.06 -1.14 9.33
N ARG A 114 6.37 -1.98 10.31
CA ARG A 114 5.44 -2.96 10.87
C ARG A 114 4.60 -2.31 11.96
N LEU A 115 3.29 -2.20 11.71
CA LEU A 115 2.36 -1.52 12.61
C LEU A 115 1.85 -2.45 13.71
N PRO A 116 1.63 -1.95 14.94
CA PRO A 116 1.06 -2.73 16.04
C PRO A 116 -0.38 -3.16 15.73
N THR A 117 -0.85 -4.18 16.45
CA THR A 117 -2.23 -4.67 16.35
C THR A 117 -3.21 -3.75 17.10
N GLY A 118 -4.50 -3.86 16.78
CA GLY A 118 -5.58 -3.12 17.46
C GLY A 118 -5.80 -1.69 16.97
N ILE A 119 -4.99 -1.19 16.03
CA ILE A 119 -5.12 0.16 15.46
C ILE A 119 -6.24 0.30 14.42
N PHE A 120 -6.67 -0.81 13.84
CA PHE A 120 -7.79 -0.85 12.89
C PHE A 120 -8.99 -1.59 13.47
N TYR A 121 -10.20 -1.32 12.92
CA TYR A 121 -11.43 -1.99 13.35
C TYR A 121 -11.39 -3.52 13.26
N ALA A 122 -10.67 -4.07 12.28
CA ALA A 122 -10.38 -5.50 12.19
C ALA A 122 -9.30 -5.88 13.23
N GLN A 123 -9.72 -6.10 14.46
CA GLN A 123 -8.83 -6.47 15.56
C GLN A 123 -8.02 -7.74 15.21
N GLY A 124 -6.74 -7.72 15.54
CA GLY A 124 -5.83 -8.84 15.30
C GLY A 124 -5.18 -8.90 13.92
N VAL A 125 -5.58 -8.06 12.96
CA VAL A 125 -4.88 -7.98 11.67
C VAL A 125 -3.56 -7.25 11.85
N LYS A 126 -2.46 -7.95 11.56
CA LYS A 126 -1.12 -7.36 11.50
C LYS A 126 -0.94 -6.68 10.16
N THR A 127 -0.55 -5.42 10.19
CA THR A 127 -0.38 -4.59 9.00
C THR A 127 1.01 -3.97 8.93
N ASN A 128 1.38 -3.54 7.74
CA ASN A 128 2.65 -2.85 7.48
C ASN A 128 2.38 -1.66 6.57
N VAL A 129 3.23 -0.65 6.66
CA VAL A 129 3.33 0.39 5.63
C VAL A 129 4.54 0.09 4.77
N LEU A 130 4.33 -0.04 3.47
CA LEU A 130 5.41 -0.17 2.49
C LEU A 130 5.68 1.20 1.90
N PHE A 131 6.93 1.66 1.98
CA PHE A 131 7.40 2.89 1.35
C PHE A 131 8.30 2.54 0.18
N PHE A 132 7.96 3.04 -1.00
CA PHE A 132 8.74 2.79 -2.20
C PHE A 132 8.71 3.95 -3.18
N THR A 133 9.79 4.09 -3.95
CA THR A 133 9.96 5.09 -5.00
C THR A 133 10.02 4.39 -6.35
N ARG A 134 9.28 4.90 -7.33
CA ARG A 134 9.26 4.37 -8.69
C ARG A 134 10.59 4.66 -9.38
N GLY A 135 11.26 3.63 -9.90
CA GLY A 135 12.48 3.79 -10.67
C GLY A 135 12.25 4.37 -12.07
N THR A 136 13.31 4.88 -12.68
CA THR A 136 13.33 5.32 -14.08
C THR A 136 13.35 4.13 -15.05
N ALA A 137 13.84 2.98 -14.60
CA ALA A 137 13.85 1.71 -15.33
C ALA A 137 13.04 0.65 -14.57
N ASP A 138 12.65 -0.41 -15.26
CA ASP A 138 11.83 -1.50 -14.70
C ASP A 138 12.67 -2.68 -14.20
N LYS A 139 13.91 -2.43 -13.77
CA LYS A 139 14.81 -3.50 -13.35
C LYS A 139 15.78 -3.07 -12.25
N GLY A 140 15.88 -3.91 -11.21
CA GLY A 140 16.94 -3.84 -10.21
C GLY A 140 16.92 -2.60 -9.33
N ASN A 141 15.76 -2.01 -9.08
CA ASN A 141 15.65 -0.76 -8.32
C ASN A 141 15.81 -0.96 -6.80
N THR A 142 15.31 -2.05 -6.23
CA THR A 142 15.49 -2.35 -4.80
C THR A 142 16.82 -3.07 -4.58
N LYS A 143 17.65 -2.53 -3.70
CA LYS A 143 18.94 -3.14 -3.28
C LYS A 143 18.86 -3.61 -1.83
N GLU A 144 18.30 -2.78 -0.97
CA GLU A 144 18.20 -3.00 0.46
C GLU A 144 16.80 -2.57 0.90
N VAL A 145 16.28 -3.23 1.95
CA VAL A 145 15.01 -2.90 2.57
C VAL A 145 15.24 -2.73 4.07
N TRP A 146 15.00 -1.53 4.57
CA TRP A 146 14.98 -1.28 6.00
C TRP A 146 13.63 -1.68 6.59
N ILE A 147 13.65 -2.45 7.68
CA ILE A 147 12.44 -2.90 8.37
C ILE A 147 12.45 -2.35 9.79
N TYR A 148 11.47 -1.49 10.11
CA TYR A 148 11.23 -1.00 11.45
C TYR A 148 10.03 -1.71 12.07
N ASP A 149 10.25 -2.38 13.21
CA ASP A 149 9.18 -3.11 13.90
C ASP A 149 8.60 -2.30 15.05
N LEU A 150 7.56 -1.51 14.75
CA LEU A 150 6.82 -0.73 15.75
C LEU A 150 5.93 -1.61 16.66
N ARG A 151 5.93 -2.93 16.49
CA ARG A 151 5.15 -3.86 17.32
C ARG A 151 5.83 -4.17 18.64
N SER A 152 7.16 -4.11 18.65
CA SER A 152 7.96 -4.40 19.85
C SER A 152 7.72 -3.31 20.89
N GLU A 153 7.52 -3.73 22.16
CA GLU A 153 7.36 -2.85 23.32
C GLU A 153 6.17 -1.88 23.29
N MET A 154 5.29 -1.99 22.26
CA MET A 154 4.09 -1.16 22.19
C MET A 154 2.95 -1.69 23.08
N PRO A 155 2.18 -0.79 23.71
CA PRO A 155 1.00 -1.19 24.44
C PRO A 155 -0.07 -1.77 23.51
N SER A 156 -1.04 -2.45 24.08
CA SER A 156 -2.22 -2.88 23.32
C SER A 156 -3.05 -1.67 22.91
N PHE A 157 -3.29 -1.50 21.61
CA PHE A 157 -4.11 -0.42 21.08
C PHE A 157 -5.57 -0.84 20.91
N GLY A 158 -6.47 0.14 20.89
CA GLY A 158 -7.90 -0.03 20.76
C GLY A 158 -8.64 1.29 20.88
N LYS A 159 -9.96 1.23 21.02
CA LYS A 159 -10.81 2.43 21.14
C LYS A 159 -10.46 3.31 22.35
N THR A 160 -10.09 2.69 23.46
CA THR A 160 -9.74 3.38 24.71
C THR A 160 -8.29 3.82 24.78
N ASN A 161 -7.43 3.20 24.00
CA ASN A 161 -6.03 3.55 23.88
C ASN A 161 -5.65 3.61 22.39
N PRO A 162 -5.96 4.70 21.68
CA PRO A 162 -5.67 4.83 20.24
C PRO A 162 -4.19 5.07 19.99
N LEU A 163 -3.73 4.64 18.82
CA LEU A 163 -2.41 5.02 18.30
C LEU A 163 -2.36 6.55 18.13
N LYS A 164 -1.26 7.16 18.59
CA LYS A 164 -1.01 8.60 18.50
C LYS A 164 0.25 8.88 17.67
N GLU A 165 0.39 10.09 17.21
CA GLU A 165 1.56 10.56 16.47
C GLU A 165 2.87 10.31 17.23
N SER A 166 2.90 10.61 18.53
CA SER A 166 4.07 10.41 19.39
C SER A 166 4.59 8.96 19.45
N HIS A 167 3.80 7.97 19.07
CA HIS A 167 4.29 6.59 18.98
C HIS A 167 5.21 6.34 17.77
N PHE A 168 5.29 7.32 16.87
CA PHE A 168 6.15 7.25 15.67
C PHE A 168 7.45 8.07 15.82
N ASP A 169 7.66 8.77 16.95
CA ASP A 169 8.79 9.70 17.12
C ASP A 169 10.13 9.01 16.83
N GLU A 170 10.38 7.84 17.43
CA GLU A 170 11.60 7.06 17.22
C GLU A 170 11.73 6.61 15.74
N PHE A 171 10.64 6.16 15.12
CA PHE A 171 10.65 5.80 13.70
C PHE A 171 11.03 7.01 12.84
N VAL A 172 10.47 8.18 13.13
CA VAL A 172 10.74 9.43 12.37
C VAL A 172 12.18 9.87 12.56
N GLU A 173 12.74 9.75 13.77
CA GLU A 173 14.15 10.06 14.04
C GLU A 173 15.12 9.12 13.29
N CYS A 174 14.74 7.87 13.09
CA CYS A 174 15.55 6.88 12.39
C CYS A 174 15.38 6.92 10.86
N TYR A 175 14.26 7.48 10.36
CA TYR A 175 13.92 7.53 8.94
C TYR A 175 14.64 8.65 8.20
#